data_c59a5d8cac7ffd212d7447acac55e19f
#
_entry.id   c59a5d8cac7ffd212d7447acac55e19f
#
_cell.length_a   1.000
_cell.length_b   1.000
_cell.length_c   1.000
_cell.angle_alpha   90.00
_cell.angle_beta   90.00
_cell.angle_gamma   90.00
#
_symmetry.space_group_name_H-M   'P 1'
#
loop_
_entity.id
_entity.type
_entity.pdbx_description
1 polymer ?
#
loop_
_entity_poly.entity_id
_entity_poly.type
_entity_poly.pdbx_seq_one_letter_code
_entity_poly.pdbx_strand_id
1 'polypeptide(L)'
;MPSPTPAHTKLPAAIWVLGFVSLLMDVSSELIHSLLPVFMVSVLGASMLTVGLIEGAAEATALIVKVFAGALSDWWGKRKPLALMGYSLGALTKPMFALATGMGMVVAARMIDRVGKGIRGTPRDALVADIAPPEARGAAFGLRQSLDTVGAFLGPLLAMLLMLLWANDIRAVFWAAVVPAALCVALLAWGVQEPERAPQERRTNPIRRDNLRRLPTAFWSVVGVGAVFTLARFSEAFLVLRLQQDGLPLAFTPLVLIAMNLVYALGAYPLGKLSDGMDHGRLLAWGLVPLVAADALLAWSGQGPAAWLGVALWGLHMAATQGLLAAMVAHTAPADLRGTAYGMFNLVCGVAMLAASALAGLLWDQLGARATFSAGMVLALLALGGVLVLMARGALAPPRHHAPGTHPGGGAP
;
A
#
# COMPACT_ATOMS: atom_id res chain seq x y z
N MET A 1 14.98 -36.09 -26.30
CA MET A 1 13.54 -36.07 -25.99
C MET A 1 13.14 -34.60 -25.81
N PRO A 2 12.20 -34.07 -26.54
CA PRO A 2 11.75 -32.70 -26.29
C PRO A 2 11.09 -32.64 -24.92
N SER A 3 11.48 -31.66 -24.10
CA SER A 3 10.87 -31.37 -22.81
C SER A 3 9.37 -31.12 -23.01
N PRO A 4 8.48 -31.69 -22.18
CA PRO A 4 7.04 -31.46 -22.30
C PRO A 4 6.77 -29.97 -22.14
N THR A 5 6.09 -29.40 -23.12
CA THR A 5 5.55 -28.03 -23.06
C THR A 5 4.71 -27.92 -21.78
N PRO A 6 4.92 -26.91 -20.93
CA PRO A 6 4.14 -26.77 -19.70
C PRO A 6 2.67 -26.64 -20.11
N ALA A 7 1.86 -27.60 -19.68
CA ALA A 7 0.42 -27.55 -19.85
C ALA A 7 -0.07 -26.25 -19.16
N HIS A 8 -0.76 -25.38 -19.90
CA HIS A 8 -1.40 -24.20 -19.35
C HIS A 8 -2.47 -24.64 -18.35
N THR A 9 -2.11 -24.71 -17.08
CA THR A 9 -3.03 -25.05 -16.01
C THR A 9 -4.05 -23.92 -15.92
N LYS A 10 -5.31 -24.19 -16.28
CA LYS A 10 -6.40 -23.23 -16.19
C LYS A 10 -6.60 -22.83 -14.73
N LEU A 11 -6.65 -21.53 -14.45
CA LEU A 11 -6.94 -21.02 -13.12
C LEU A 11 -8.36 -21.41 -12.69
N PRO A 12 -8.56 -21.90 -11.46
CA PRO A 12 -9.90 -22.17 -10.91
C PRO A 12 -10.80 -20.94 -10.96
N ALA A 13 -12.10 -21.12 -11.19
CA ALA A 13 -13.06 -20.03 -11.22
C ALA A 13 -13.06 -19.17 -9.95
N ALA A 14 -12.83 -19.79 -8.78
CA ALA A 14 -12.74 -19.07 -7.52
C ALA A 14 -11.60 -18.04 -7.46
N ILE A 15 -10.50 -18.24 -8.21
CA ILE A 15 -9.42 -17.24 -8.33
C ILE A 15 -9.88 -16.00 -9.09
N TRP A 16 -10.65 -16.19 -10.17
CA TRP A 16 -11.28 -15.08 -10.89
C TRP A 16 -12.26 -14.32 -10.00
N VAL A 17 -13.09 -15.05 -9.23
CA VAL A 17 -14.02 -14.46 -8.27
C VAL A 17 -13.26 -13.58 -7.25
N LEU A 18 -12.18 -14.09 -6.64
CA LEU A 18 -11.35 -13.33 -5.70
C LEU A 18 -10.71 -12.10 -6.35
N GLY A 19 -10.33 -12.20 -7.60
CA GLY A 19 -9.84 -11.06 -8.38
C GLY A 19 -10.91 -9.98 -8.57
N PHE A 20 -12.13 -10.38 -8.98
CA PHE A 20 -13.25 -9.43 -9.14
C PHE A 20 -13.73 -8.85 -7.81
N VAL A 21 -13.69 -9.62 -6.71
CA VAL A 21 -13.93 -9.11 -5.34
C VAL A 21 -12.95 -7.98 -5.02
N SER A 22 -11.67 -8.15 -5.33
CA SER A 22 -10.66 -7.11 -5.13
C SER A 22 -10.94 -5.89 -6.01
N LEU A 23 -11.17 -6.09 -7.31
CA LEU A 23 -11.50 -5.02 -8.26
C LEU A 23 -12.69 -4.18 -7.80
N LEU A 24 -13.82 -4.82 -7.46
CA LEU A 24 -15.05 -4.12 -7.06
C LEU A 24 -14.85 -3.31 -5.78
N MET A 25 -14.12 -3.86 -4.80
CA MET A 25 -13.84 -3.12 -3.57
C MET A 25 -12.88 -1.96 -3.82
N ASP A 26 -11.89 -2.11 -4.70
CA ASP A 26 -10.96 -1.04 -5.02
C ASP A 26 -11.66 0.06 -5.83
N VAL A 27 -12.52 -0.28 -6.81
CA VAL A 27 -13.39 0.71 -7.47
C VAL A 27 -14.20 1.48 -6.43
N SER A 28 -14.87 0.78 -5.50
CA SER A 28 -15.67 1.43 -4.46
C SER A 28 -14.86 2.34 -3.55
N SER A 29 -13.69 1.86 -3.12
CA SER A 29 -12.83 2.63 -2.20
C SER A 29 -12.22 3.83 -2.87
N GLU A 30 -11.76 3.71 -4.10
CA GLU A 30 -11.10 4.78 -4.84
C GLU A 30 -12.09 5.85 -5.35
N LEU A 31 -13.37 5.50 -5.59
CA LEU A 31 -14.44 6.48 -5.79
C LEU A 31 -14.51 7.49 -4.64
N ILE A 32 -14.32 7.02 -3.40
CA ILE A 32 -14.36 7.88 -2.21
C ILE A 32 -13.00 8.53 -1.97
N HIS A 33 -11.91 7.76 -1.97
CA HIS A 33 -10.57 8.25 -1.61
C HIS A 33 -10.08 9.39 -2.50
N SER A 34 -10.41 9.34 -3.80
CA SER A 34 -10.01 10.37 -4.75
C SER A 34 -10.69 11.73 -4.51
N LEU A 35 -11.84 11.75 -3.82
CA LEU A 35 -12.61 12.96 -3.51
C LEU A 35 -12.60 13.30 -2.02
N LEU A 36 -12.27 12.35 -1.13
CA LEU A 36 -12.39 12.52 0.32
C LEU A 36 -11.57 13.69 0.87
N PRO A 37 -10.30 13.92 0.47
CA PRO A 37 -9.54 15.06 0.96
C PRO A 37 -10.22 16.40 0.63
N VAL A 38 -10.71 16.52 -0.59
CA VAL A 38 -11.41 17.71 -1.05
C VAL A 38 -12.76 17.86 -0.35
N PHE A 39 -13.50 16.76 -0.14
CA PHE A 39 -14.74 16.78 0.64
C PHE A 39 -14.51 17.26 2.08
N MET A 40 -13.46 16.76 2.75
CA MET A 40 -13.12 17.21 4.10
C MET A 40 -12.81 18.70 4.17
N VAL A 41 -12.04 19.22 3.22
CA VAL A 41 -11.65 20.65 3.23
C VAL A 41 -12.75 21.54 2.71
N SER A 42 -13.30 21.27 1.52
CA SER A 42 -14.22 22.20 0.84
C SER A 42 -15.66 22.12 1.33
N VAL A 43 -16.12 20.95 1.81
CA VAL A 43 -17.50 20.75 2.27
C VAL A 43 -17.62 20.80 3.79
N LEU A 44 -16.67 20.20 4.51
CA LEU A 44 -16.71 20.10 5.97
C LEU A 44 -15.80 21.09 6.68
N GLY A 45 -15.01 21.89 5.96
CA GLY A 45 -14.17 22.96 6.53
C GLY A 45 -12.99 22.44 7.36
N ALA A 46 -12.49 21.23 7.07
CA ALA A 46 -11.35 20.65 7.78
C ALA A 46 -10.07 21.45 7.53
N SER A 47 -9.24 21.60 8.57
CA SER A 47 -7.87 22.07 8.41
C SER A 47 -6.99 20.99 7.76
N MET A 48 -5.86 21.39 7.17
CA MET A 48 -4.90 20.45 6.58
C MET A 48 -4.27 19.53 7.63
N LEU A 49 -4.10 20.02 8.87
CA LEU A 49 -3.68 19.19 9.99
C LEU A 49 -4.71 18.09 10.26
N THR A 50 -6.00 18.41 10.25
CA THR A 50 -7.08 17.43 10.43
C THR A 50 -7.04 16.36 9.34
N VAL A 51 -6.87 16.77 8.08
CA VAL A 51 -6.71 15.81 6.95
C VAL A 51 -5.49 14.94 7.16
N GLY A 52 -4.34 15.52 7.49
CA GLY A 52 -3.10 14.79 7.74
C GLY A 52 -3.21 13.77 8.87
N LEU A 53 -3.85 14.15 9.98
CA LEU A 53 -4.09 13.25 11.11
C LEU A 53 -5.02 12.08 10.72
N ILE A 54 -6.10 12.35 10.00
CA ILE A 54 -7.06 11.31 9.57
C ILE A 54 -6.40 10.35 8.59
N GLU A 55 -5.74 10.84 7.57
CA GLU A 55 -5.10 10.00 6.55
C GLU A 55 -3.92 9.22 7.15
N GLY A 56 -3.08 9.87 7.95
CA GLY A 56 -1.96 9.21 8.63
C GLY A 56 -2.43 8.14 9.61
N ALA A 57 -3.45 8.42 10.43
CA ALA A 57 -4.04 7.44 11.34
C ALA A 57 -4.71 6.29 10.59
N ALA A 58 -5.35 6.58 9.46
CA ALA A 58 -5.97 5.59 8.60
C ALA A 58 -4.94 4.59 8.06
N GLU A 59 -3.85 5.06 7.47
CA GLU A 59 -2.80 4.19 6.95
C GLU A 59 -2.07 3.41 8.06
N ALA A 60 -1.77 4.06 9.20
CA ALA A 60 -1.22 3.38 10.37
C ALA A 60 -2.14 2.25 10.87
N THR A 61 -3.44 2.51 10.95
CA THR A 61 -4.45 1.52 11.36
C THR A 61 -4.45 0.31 10.42
N ALA A 62 -4.44 0.53 9.11
CA ALA A 62 -4.43 -0.56 8.13
C ALA A 62 -3.18 -1.44 8.26
N LEU A 63 -2.00 -0.82 8.43
CA LEU A 63 -0.72 -1.53 8.61
C LEU A 63 -0.70 -2.35 9.90
N ILE A 64 -1.14 -1.76 11.01
CA ILE A 64 -1.16 -2.43 12.32
C ILE A 64 -2.16 -3.60 12.32
N VAL A 65 -3.39 -3.36 11.88
CA VAL A 65 -4.44 -4.38 11.85
C VAL A 65 -4.08 -5.56 10.95
N LYS A 66 -3.41 -5.31 9.83
CA LYS A 66 -2.94 -6.35 8.90
C LYS A 66 -2.05 -7.40 9.60
N VAL A 67 -1.21 -6.97 10.53
CA VAL A 67 -0.33 -7.86 11.31
C VAL A 67 -1.15 -8.82 12.17
N PHE A 68 -2.11 -8.29 12.92
CA PHE A 68 -2.97 -9.09 13.80
C PHE A 68 -3.93 -9.99 13.00
N ALA A 69 -4.45 -9.50 11.88
CA ALA A 69 -5.35 -10.27 11.01
C ALA A 69 -4.67 -11.51 10.42
N GLY A 70 -3.37 -11.40 10.06
CA GLY A 70 -2.60 -12.56 9.62
C GLY A 70 -2.47 -13.63 10.69
N ALA A 71 -2.06 -13.22 11.91
CA ALA A 71 -1.96 -14.13 13.04
C ALA A 71 -3.30 -14.78 13.41
N LEU A 72 -4.38 -14.00 13.40
CA LEU A 72 -5.74 -14.49 13.68
C LEU A 72 -6.22 -15.48 12.62
N SER A 73 -5.95 -15.20 11.33
CA SER A 73 -6.29 -16.07 10.21
C SER A 73 -5.62 -17.45 10.32
N ASP A 74 -4.34 -17.46 10.70
CA ASP A 74 -3.57 -18.70 10.87
C ASP A 74 -4.03 -19.48 12.13
N TRP A 75 -4.40 -18.76 13.20
CA TRP A 75 -4.87 -19.38 14.45
C TRP A 75 -6.29 -19.96 14.32
N TRP A 76 -7.18 -19.22 13.65
CA TRP A 76 -8.58 -19.66 13.47
C TRP A 76 -8.73 -20.74 12.40
N GLY A 77 -7.82 -20.76 11.41
CA GLY A 77 -7.85 -21.70 10.29
C GLY A 77 -8.97 -21.46 9.29
N LYS A 78 -9.83 -20.46 9.51
CA LYS A 78 -10.93 -20.06 8.61
C LYS A 78 -10.61 -18.71 7.99
N ARG A 79 -10.38 -18.68 6.67
CA ARG A 79 -9.94 -17.47 5.96
C ARG A 79 -11.08 -16.69 5.35
N LYS A 80 -12.07 -17.38 4.74
CA LYS A 80 -13.22 -16.73 4.11
C LYS A 80 -14.03 -15.87 5.09
N PRO A 81 -14.41 -16.31 6.31
CA PRO A 81 -15.17 -15.49 7.25
C PRO A 81 -14.43 -14.20 7.64
N LEU A 82 -13.09 -14.25 7.84
CA LEU A 82 -12.29 -13.07 8.15
C LEU A 82 -12.23 -12.11 6.96
N ALA A 83 -11.99 -12.63 5.76
CA ALA A 83 -12.02 -11.82 4.55
C ALA A 83 -13.39 -11.16 4.37
N LEU A 84 -14.49 -11.94 4.50
CA LEU A 84 -15.86 -11.43 4.38
C LEU A 84 -16.15 -10.34 5.41
N MET A 85 -15.75 -10.53 6.67
CA MET A 85 -15.88 -9.50 7.71
C MET A 85 -15.16 -8.21 7.31
N GLY A 86 -13.91 -8.29 6.85
CA GLY A 86 -13.14 -7.11 6.44
C GLY A 86 -13.75 -6.39 5.24
N TYR A 87 -14.26 -7.13 4.24
CA TYR A 87 -14.96 -6.56 3.09
C TYR A 87 -16.30 -5.93 3.50
N SER A 88 -17.06 -6.59 4.39
CA SER A 88 -18.33 -6.07 4.91
C SER A 88 -18.14 -4.77 5.71
N LEU A 89 -17.12 -4.70 6.57
CA LEU A 89 -16.77 -3.46 7.27
C LEU A 89 -16.48 -2.34 6.29
N GLY A 90 -15.67 -2.61 5.24
CA GLY A 90 -15.41 -1.64 4.19
C GLY A 90 -16.67 -1.20 3.44
N ALA A 91 -17.59 -2.13 3.14
CA ALA A 91 -18.86 -1.81 2.45
C ALA A 91 -19.79 -0.95 3.32
N LEU A 92 -19.89 -1.26 4.62
CA LEU A 92 -20.71 -0.50 5.57
C LEU A 92 -20.27 0.95 5.74
N THR A 93 -19.00 1.27 5.50
CA THR A 93 -18.51 2.65 5.58
C THR A 93 -18.93 3.52 4.41
N LYS A 94 -19.28 2.94 3.26
CA LYS A 94 -19.60 3.72 2.05
C LYS A 94 -20.83 4.63 2.26
N PRO A 95 -21.98 4.14 2.75
CA PRO A 95 -23.09 5.02 3.12
C PRO A 95 -22.74 6.00 4.24
N MET A 96 -21.84 5.64 5.18
CA MET A 96 -21.41 6.57 6.24
C MET A 96 -20.71 7.80 5.65
N PHE A 97 -19.83 7.62 4.65
CA PHE A 97 -19.20 8.77 3.97
C PHE A 97 -20.23 9.65 3.25
N ALA A 98 -21.20 9.06 2.55
CA ALA A 98 -22.25 9.80 1.85
C ALA A 98 -23.16 10.58 2.79
N LEU A 99 -23.48 10.01 3.97
CA LEU A 99 -24.31 10.62 5.01
C LEU A 99 -23.55 11.56 5.94
N ALA A 100 -22.22 11.65 5.83
CA ALA A 100 -21.41 12.43 6.76
C ALA A 100 -21.77 13.93 6.74
N THR A 101 -22.27 14.44 7.85
CA THR A 101 -22.58 15.85 8.06
C THR A 101 -21.50 16.59 8.83
N GLY A 102 -20.50 15.86 9.38
CA GLY A 102 -19.39 16.42 10.14
C GLY A 102 -18.20 15.49 10.19
N MET A 103 -17.07 16.03 10.66
CA MET A 103 -15.78 15.32 10.68
C MET A 103 -15.80 14.05 11.53
N GLY A 104 -16.54 14.00 12.64
CA GLY A 104 -16.61 12.80 13.49
C GLY A 104 -17.10 11.57 12.73
N MET A 105 -18.08 11.72 11.84
CA MET A 105 -18.59 10.61 11.04
C MET A 105 -17.59 10.19 9.95
N VAL A 106 -16.86 11.14 9.35
CA VAL A 106 -15.78 10.85 8.40
C VAL A 106 -14.65 10.09 9.08
N VAL A 107 -14.22 10.54 10.27
CA VAL A 107 -13.20 9.84 11.06
C VAL A 107 -13.62 8.41 11.37
N ALA A 108 -14.83 8.21 11.89
CA ALA A 108 -15.37 6.89 12.20
C ALA A 108 -15.41 5.99 10.95
N ALA A 109 -15.97 6.48 9.84
CA ALA A 109 -16.02 5.76 8.58
C ALA A 109 -14.62 5.39 8.07
N ARG A 110 -13.67 6.34 8.10
CA ARG A 110 -12.31 6.14 7.64
C ARG A 110 -11.57 5.10 8.48
N MET A 111 -11.69 5.16 9.82
CA MET A 111 -11.06 4.18 10.71
C MET A 111 -11.64 2.77 10.52
N ILE A 112 -12.96 2.64 10.45
CA ILE A 112 -13.64 1.36 10.20
C ILE A 112 -13.22 0.78 8.84
N ASP A 113 -13.19 1.59 7.78
CA ASP A 113 -12.72 1.17 6.45
C ASP A 113 -11.28 0.63 6.50
N ARG A 114 -10.37 1.32 7.22
CA ARG A 114 -8.98 0.90 7.35
C ARG A 114 -8.80 -0.37 8.19
N VAL A 115 -9.58 -0.52 9.26
CA VAL A 115 -9.67 -1.78 10.00
C VAL A 115 -10.14 -2.90 9.06
N GLY A 116 -11.20 -2.68 8.29
CA GLY A 116 -11.68 -3.62 7.27
C GLY A 116 -10.60 -3.99 6.25
N LYS A 117 -9.85 -2.99 5.72
CA LYS A 117 -8.73 -3.19 4.80
C LYS A 117 -7.62 -4.05 5.43
N GLY A 118 -7.25 -3.76 6.68
CA GLY A 118 -6.26 -4.53 7.41
C GLY A 118 -6.68 -5.98 7.62
N ILE A 119 -7.95 -6.21 8.01
CA ILE A 119 -8.48 -7.56 8.26
C ILE A 119 -8.53 -8.39 6.98
N ARG A 120 -9.02 -7.83 5.84
CA ARG A 120 -9.29 -8.61 4.62
C ARG A 120 -8.04 -9.03 3.85
N GLY A 121 -6.95 -8.25 3.93
CA GLY A 121 -5.80 -8.39 3.04
C GLY A 121 -5.13 -9.77 3.15
N THR A 122 -4.64 -10.10 4.33
CA THR A 122 -3.91 -11.37 4.58
C THR A 122 -4.78 -12.61 4.38
N PRO A 123 -6.02 -12.70 4.91
CA PRO A 123 -6.89 -13.87 4.66
C PRO A 123 -7.24 -14.06 3.18
N ARG A 124 -7.49 -12.98 2.43
CA ARG A 124 -7.73 -13.04 0.99
C ARG A 124 -6.53 -13.64 0.24
N ASP A 125 -5.34 -13.11 0.49
CA ASP A 125 -4.13 -13.59 -0.18
C ASP A 125 -3.83 -15.04 0.18
N ALA A 126 -4.13 -15.42 1.40
CA ALA A 126 -4.05 -16.80 1.86
C ALA A 126 -5.07 -17.71 1.16
N LEU A 127 -6.32 -17.27 0.92
CA LEU A 127 -7.30 -18.02 0.12
C LEU A 127 -6.82 -18.22 -1.32
N VAL A 128 -6.22 -17.20 -1.95
CA VAL A 128 -5.61 -17.34 -3.28
C VAL A 128 -4.53 -18.42 -3.28
N ALA A 129 -3.65 -18.43 -2.28
CA ALA A 129 -2.59 -19.44 -2.17
C ALA A 129 -3.10 -20.87 -1.95
N ASP A 130 -4.24 -21.01 -1.24
CA ASP A 130 -4.85 -22.32 -0.95
C ASP A 130 -5.62 -22.91 -2.13
N ILE A 131 -6.30 -22.07 -2.90
CA ILE A 131 -7.14 -22.48 -4.03
C ILE A 131 -6.30 -22.69 -5.29
N ALA A 132 -5.22 -21.91 -5.46
CA ALA A 132 -4.38 -21.99 -6.64
C ALA A 132 -3.48 -23.24 -6.62
N PRO A 133 -3.44 -24.02 -7.72
CA PRO A 133 -2.46 -25.08 -7.87
C PRO A 133 -1.03 -24.55 -7.67
N PRO A 134 -0.12 -25.33 -7.06
CA PRO A 134 1.26 -24.87 -6.78
C PRO A 134 1.97 -24.28 -8.00
N GLU A 135 1.77 -24.88 -9.18
CA GLU A 135 2.38 -24.48 -10.45
C GLU A 135 1.78 -23.17 -11.03
N ALA A 136 0.56 -22.81 -10.61
CA ALA A 136 -0.19 -21.66 -11.11
C ALA A 136 -0.32 -20.52 -10.06
N ARG A 137 0.32 -20.62 -8.88
CA ARG A 137 0.23 -19.61 -7.82
C ARG A 137 0.68 -18.24 -8.29
N GLY A 138 1.79 -18.17 -9.03
CA GLY A 138 2.27 -16.91 -9.59
C GLY A 138 1.24 -16.26 -10.52
N ALA A 139 0.61 -17.03 -11.40
CA ALA A 139 -0.45 -16.53 -12.28
C ALA A 139 -1.70 -16.09 -11.50
N ALA A 140 -2.07 -16.80 -10.44
CA ALA A 140 -3.22 -16.45 -9.58
C ALA A 140 -3.01 -15.12 -8.85
N PHE A 141 -1.84 -14.92 -8.25
CA PHE A 141 -1.47 -13.64 -7.62
C PHE A 141 -1.34 -12.52 -8.65
N GLY A 142 -0.76 -12.81 -9.82
CA GLY A 142 -0.66 -11.85 -10.92
C GLY A 142 -2.04 -11.39 -11.42
N LEU A 143 -2.99 -12.30 -11.64
CA LEU A 143 -4.37 -11.97 -12.02
C LEU A 143 -5.03 -11.09 -10.95
N ARG A 144 -4.95 -11.49 -9.69
CA ARG A 144 -5.51 -10.70 -8.58
C ARG A 144 -4.92 -9.29 -8.55
N GLN A 145 -3.59 -9.16 -8.65
CA GLN A 145 -2.92 -7.86 -8.62
C GLN A 145 -3.29 -6.99 -9.83
N SER A 146 -3.43 -7.60 -11.00
CA SER A 146 -3.88 -6.87 -12.20
C SER A 146 -5.29 -6.32 -12.03
N LEU A 147 -6.21 -7.11 -11.45
CA LEU A 147 -7.57 -6.66 -11.18
C LEU A 147 -7.63 -5.60 -10.06
N ASP A 148 -6.79 -5.68 -9.02
CA ASP A 148 -6.59 -4.59 -8.05
C ASP A 148 -6.19 -3.29 -8.77
N THR A 149 -5.18 -3.36 -9.64
CA THR A 149 -4.68 -2.18 -10.39
C THR A 149 -5.75 -1.59 -11.31
N VAL A 150 -6.52 -2.44 -12.00
CA VAL A 150 -7.68 -2.00 -12.81
C VAL A 150 -8.71 -1.29 -11.92
N GLY A 151 -9.02 -1.83 -10.74
CA GLY A 151 -9.93 -1.20 -9.77
C GLY A 151 -9.44 0.16 -9.29
N ALA A 152 -8.15 0.25 -8.95
CA ALA A 152 -7.50 1.48 -8.51
C ALA A 152 -7.48 2.58 -9.59
N PHE A 153 -7.51 2.20 -10.87
CA PHE A 153 -7.63 3.13 -12.00
C PHE A 153 -9.09 3.50 -12.29
N LEU A 154 -9.98 2.50 -12.35
CA LEU A 154 -11.39 2.71 -12.68
C LEU A 154 -12.14 3.51 -11.60
N GLY A 155 -11.79 3.36 -10.32
CA GLY A 155 -12.42 4.09 -9.22
C GLY A 155 -12.35 5.61 -9.40
N PRO A 156 -11.15 6.21 -9.46
CA PRO A 156 -11.00 7.64 -9.68
C PRO A 156 -11.55 8.10 -11.04
N LEU A 157 -11.45 7.28 -12.09
CA LEU A 157 -12.02 7.59 -13.41
C LEU A 157 -13.55 7.72 -13.33
N LEU A 158 -14.21 6.75 -12.68
CA LEU A 158 -15.65 6.81 -12.44
C LEU A 158 -16.02 7.98 -11.53
N ALA A 159 -15.22 8.28 -10.50
CA ALA A 159 -15.45 9.45 -9.66
C ALA A 159 -15.47 10.74 -10.48
N MET A 160 -14.48 10.93 -11.36
CA MET A 160 -14.40 12.08 -12.26
C MET A 160 -15.63 12.16 -13.19
N LEU A 161 -15.99 11.05 -13.85
CA LEU A 161 -17.13 10.99 -14.76
C LEU A 161 -18.44 11.29 -14.03
N LEU A 162 -18.66 10.71 -12.85
CA LEU A 162 -19.85 10.96 -12.04
C LEU A 162 -19.91 12.40 -11.51
N MET A 163 -18.77 13.00 -11.15
CA MET A 163 -18.70 14.42 -10.78
C MET A 163 -19.14 15.33 -11.92
N LEU A 164 -18.70 15.03 -13.15
CA LEU A 164 -19.13 15.77 -14.35
C LEU A 164 -20.63 15.57 -14.62
N LEU A 165 -21.12 14.34 -14.45
CA LEU A 165 -22.51 13.99 -14.73
C LEU A 165 -23.49 14.57 -13.71
N TRP A 166 -23.09 14.65 -12.44
CA TRP A 166 -23.92 15.09 -11.31
C TRP A 166 -23.53 16.49 -10.79
N ALA A 167 -23.05 17.37 -11.67
CA ALA A 167 -22.77 18.76 -11.37
C ALA A 167 -21.94 18.98 -10.10
N ASN A 168 -20.89 18.17 -9.90
CA ASN A 168 -19.99 18.20 -8.76
C ASN A 168 -20.61 17.77 -7.41
N ASP A 169 -21.67 16.95 -7.40
CA ASP A 169 -22.21 16.40 -6.18
C ASP A 169 -21.35 15.23 -5.64
N ILE A 170 -20.42 15.55 -4.75
CA ILE A 170 -19.52 14.56 -4.12
C ILE A 170 -20.33 13.50 -3.34
N ARG A 171 -21.44 13.88 -2.69
CA ARG A 171 -22.24 12.94 -1.89
C ARG A 171 -22.93 11.91 -2.77
N ALA A 172 -23.45 12.33 -3.93
CA ALA A 172 -24.00 11.42 -4.93
C ALA A 172 -22.95 10.40 -5.41
N VAL A 173 -21.70 10.85 -5.66
CA VAL A 173 -20.58 9.95 -6.02
C VAL A 173 -20.29 8.97 -4.89
N PHE A 174 -20.32 9.40 -3.63
CA PHE A 174 -20.13 8.50 -2.48
C PHE A 174 -21.24 7.45 -2.37
N TRP A 175 -22.48 7.80 -2.70
CA TRP A 175 -23.58 6.84 -2.81
C TRP A 175 -23.36 5.82 -3.93
N ALA A 176 -22.82 6.23 -5.08
CA ALA A 176 -22.47 5.30 -6.16
C ALA A 176 -21.46 4.23 -5.71
N ALA A 177 -20.55 4.57 -4.79
CA ALA A 177 -19.56 3.63 -4.25
C ALA A 177 -20.18 2.45 -3.46
N VAL A 178 -21.42 2.60 -2.98
CA VAL A 178 -22.15 1.54 -2.28
C VAL A 178 -22.42 0.34 -3.19
N VAL A 179 -22.68 0.58 -4.47
CA VAL A 179 -23.03 -0.47 -5.44
C VAL A 179 -21.89 -1.48 -5.63
N PRO A 180 -20.67 -1.08 -6.06
CA PRO A 180 -19.57 -2.02 -6.19
C PRO A 180 -19.16 -2.65 -4.86
N ALA A 181 -19.29 -1.95 -3.73
CA ALA A 181 -19.02 -2.54 -2.41
C ALA A 181 -20.00 -3.66 -2.05
N ALA A 182 -21.31 -3.45 -2.27
CA ALA A 182 -22.32 -4.46 -2.03
C ALA A 182 -22.13 -5.69 -2.94
N LEU A 183 -21.86 -5.46 -4.24
CA LEU A 183 -21.55 -6.53 -5.19
C LEU A 183 -20.30 -7.31 -4.80
N CYS A 184 -19.26 -6.64 -4.29
CA CYS A 184 -18.05 -7.27 -3.79
C CYS A 184 -18.36 -8.24 -2.64
N VAL A 185 -19.12 -7.81 -1.63
CA VAL A 185 -19.49 -8.64 -0.47
C VAL A 185 -20.35 -9.83 -0.91
N ALA A 186 -21.34 -9.59 -1.77
CA ALA A 186 -22.20 -10.63 -2.33
C ALA A 186 -21.39 -11.66 -3.12
N LEU A 187 -20.49 -11.20 -4.00
CA LEU A 187 -19.65 -12.06 -4.83
C LEU A 187 -18.71 -12.94 -3.97
N LEU A 188 -18.12 -12.39 -2.89
CA LEU A 188 -17.31 -13.18 -1.97
C LEU A 188 -18.13 -14.18 -1.18
N ALA A 189 -19.31 -13.77 -0.71
CA ALA A 189 -20.18 -14.62 0.11
C ALA A 189 -20.63 -15.88 -0.65
N TRP A 190 -21.03 -15.72 -1.92
CA TRP A 190 -21.60 -16.81 -2.72
C TRP A 190 -20.63 -17.44 -3.71
N GLY A 191 -19.65 -16.70 -4.20
CA GLY A 191 -18.75 -17.13 -5.28
C GLY A 191 -17.51 -17.89 -4.84
N VAL A 192 -17.14 -17.88 -3.55
CA VAL A 192 -15.95 -18.57 -3.02
C VAL A 192 -16.39 -19.58 -1.96
N GLN A 193 -15.87 -20.80 -2.06
CA GLN A 193 -16.00 -21.80 -1.00
C GLN A 193 -14.68 -21.87 -0.21
N GLU A 194 -14.77 -22.06 1.11
CA GLU A 194 -13.60 -22.29 1.94
C GLU A 194 -13.01 -23.66 1.60
N PRO A 195 -11.73 -23.77 1.22
CA PRO A 195 -11.10 -25.08 1.01
C PRO A 195 -11.04 -25.86 2.32
N GLU A 196 -11.38 -27.16 2.26
CA GLU A 196 -11.16 -28.06 3.39
C GLU A 196 -9.66 -28.19 3.67
N ARG A 197 -9.26 -28.00 4.93
CA ARG A 197 -7.88 -28.08 5.36
C ARG A 197 -7.71 -29.21 6.36
N ALA A 198 -6.61 -29.94 6.20
CA ALA A 198 -6.11 -30.77 7.27
C ALA A 198 -5.76 -29.92 8.50
N PRO A 199 -6.02 -30.40 9.73
CA PRO A 199 -5.66 -29.69 10.94
C PRO A 199 -4.14 -29.40 10.92
N GLN A 200 -3.78 -28.12 10.77
CA GLN A 200 -2.38 -27.71 10.93
C GLN A 200 -2.08 -27.54 12.42
N GLU A 201 -0.91 -27.96 12.83
CA GLU A 201 -0.40 -27.66 14.17
C GLU A 201 -0.52 -26.17 14.46
N ARG A 202 -1.14 -25.85 15.61
CA ARG A 202 -1.36 -24.46 16.04
C ARG A 202 -0.02 -23.74 16.10
N ARG A 203 0.19 -22.80 15.19
CA ARG A 203 1.37 -21.94 15.24
C ARG A 203 1.32 -21.09 16.51
N THR A 204 2.42 -21.05 17.24
CA THR A 204 2.59 -20.23 18.43
C THR A 204 2.45 -18.74 18.07
N ASN A 205 1.91 -17.95 18.99
CA ASN A 205 1.76 -16.49 18.84
C ASN A 205 3.08 -15.85 18.35
N PRO A 206 3.11 -15.24 17.15
CA PRO A 206 4.34 -14.71 16.56
C PRO A 206 4.92 -13.49 17.32
N ILE A 207 4.08 -12.79 18.12
CA ILE A 207 4.48 -11.55 18.81
C ILE A 207 4.87 -11.86 20.25
N ARG A 208 6.10 -12.37 20.46
CA ARG A 208 6.71 -12.52 21.78
C ARG A 208 7.92 -11.59 21.90
N ARG A 209 8.10 -10.97 23.07
CA ARG A 209 9.25 -10.09 23.32
C ARG A 209 10.60 -10.78 23.08
N ASP A 210 10.69 -12.07 23.35
CA ASP A 210 11.90 -12.85 23.13
C ASP A 210 12.25 -12.97 21.63
N ASN A 211 11.25 -13.01 20.75
CA ASN A 211 11.45 -13.02 19.31
C ASN A 211 12.06 -11.73 18.79
N LEU A 212 11.75 -10.58 19.39
CA LEU A 212 12.30 -9.28 18.99
C LEU A 212 13.81 -9.20 19.26
N ARG A 213 14.29 -9.82 20.34
CA ARG A 213 15.71 -9.86 20.68
C ARG A 213 16.55 -10.76 19.73
N ARG A 214 15.89 -11.68 19.06
CA ARG A 214 16.52 -12.58 18.06
C ARG A 214 16.67 -11.94 16.69
N LEU A 215 16.03 -10.77 16.44
CA LEU A 215 16.14 -10.06 15.18
C LEU A 215 17.53 -9.42 15.04
N PRO A 216 18.23 -9.64 13.92
CA PRO A 216 19.60 -9.17 13.74
C PRO A 216 19.67 -7.65 13.58
N THR A 217 20.84 -7.05 13.84
CA THR A 217 21.08 -5.61 13.67
C THR A 217 20.77 -5.14 12.24
N ALA A 218 21.05 -5.95 11.23
CA ALA A 218 20.72 -5.66 9.83
C ALA A 218 19.22 -5.42 9.62
N PHE A 219 18.35 -6.18 10.28
CA PHE A 219 16.91 -5.94 10.26
C PHE A 219 16.56 -4.57 10.84
N TRP A 220 17.14 -4.20 11.98
CA TRP A 220 16.87 -2.89 12.61
C TRP A 220 17.38 -1.72 11.76
N SER A 221 18.45 -1.91 11.01
CA SER A 221 18.91 -0.93 10.01
C SER A 221 17.86 -0.74 8.90
N VAL A 222 17.26 -1.84 8.41
CA VAL A 222 16.16 -1.77 7.42
C VAL A 222 14.92 -1.08 8.01
N VAL A 223 14.57 -1.35 9.27
CA VAL A 223 13.46 -0.67 9.96
C VAL A 223 13.74 0.83 10.09
N GLY A 224 14.96 1.22 10.46
CA GLY A 224 15.36 2.63 10.56
C GLY A 224 15.28 3.34 9.21
N VAL A 225 15.80 2.72 8.14
CA VAL A 225 15.69 3.24 6.77
C VAL A 225 14.22 3.37 6.37
N GLY A 226 13.41 2.33 6.60
CA GLY A 226 11.98 2.34 6.29
C GLY A 226 11.22 3.44 7.04
N ALA A 227 11.56 3.71 8.30
CA ALA A 227 10.95 4.78 9.09
C ALA A 227 11.28 6.17 8.51
N VAL A 228 12.56 6.46 8.23
CA VAL A 228 12.99 7.76 7.66
C VAL A 228 12.41 7.94 6.25
N PHE A 229 12.41 6.87 5.46
CA PHE A 229 11.78 6.85 4.15
C PHE A 229 10.27 7.16 4.22
N THR A 230 9.57 6.56 5.19
CA THR A 230 8.14 6.80 5.38
C THR A 230 7.86 8.21 5.89
N LEU A 231 8.75 8.79 6.71
CA LEU A 231 8.67 10.18 7.13
C LEU A 231 8.82 11.17 5.97
N ALA A 232 9.60 10.83 4.94
CA ALA A 232 9.74 11.64 3.74
C ALA A 232 8.52 11.57 2.80
N ARG A 233 7.63 10.58 3.00
CA ARG A 233 6.46 10.33 2.17
C ARG A 233 5.18 10.46 3.00
N PHE A 234 4.54 11.60 2.97
CA PHE A 234 3.24 11.82 3.58
C PHE A 234 2.07 11.34 2.69
N SER A 235 0.82 11.50 3.14
CA SER A 235 -0.36 11.03 2.42
C SER A 235 -0.52 11.68 1.03
N GLU A 236 -0.91 10.88 0.05
CA GLU A 236 -1.22 11.29 -1.33
C GLU A 236 -2.40 12.29 -1.40
N ALA A 237 -3.18 12.39 -0.33
CA ALA A 237 -4.22 13.41 -0.18
C ALA A 237 -3.69 14.84 -0.40
N PHE A 238 -2.45 15.11 0.02
CA PHE A 238 -1.82 16.43 -0.16
C PHE A 238 -1.48 16.74 -1.62
N LEU A 239 -1.26 15.72 -2.48
CA LEU A 239 -1.10 15.92 -3.92
C LEU A 239 -2.40 16.44 -4.53
N VAL A 240 -3.53 15.80 -4.19
CA VAL A 240 -4.87 16.20 -4.65
C VAL A 240 -5.19 17.62 -4.21
N LEU A 241 -4.97 17.93 -2.92
CA LEU A 241 -5.21 19.27 -2.36
C LEU A 241 -4.29 20.34 -2.95
N ARG A 242 -3.04 19.97 -3.29
CA ARG A 242 -2.09 20.90 -3.92
C ARG A 242 -2.56 21.34 -5.30
N LEU A 243 -2.94 20.40 -6.17
CA LEU A 243 -3.41 20.73 -7.50
C LEU A 243 -4.79 21.43 -7.45
N GLN A 244 -5.65 21.07 -6.52
CA GLN A 244 -6.91 21.76 -6.30
C GLN A 244 -6.68 23.22 -5.86
N GLN A 245 -5.73 23.48 -4.95
CA GLN A 245 -5.35 24.82 -4.54
C GLN A 245 -4.80 25.65 -5.72
N ASP A 246 -4.12 25.01 -6.66
CA ASP A 246 -3.61 25.62 -7.88
C ASP A 246 -4.69 25.86 -8.96
N GLY A 247 -5.97 25.60 -8.63
CA GLY A 247 -7.12 25.89 -9.50
C GLY A 247 -7.61 24.72 -10.34
N LEU A 248 -7.20 23.47 -10.02
CA LEU A 248 -7.80 22.31 -10.67
C LEU A 248 -9.29 22.22 -10.32
N PRO A 249 -10.22 22.21 -11.33
CA PRO A 249 -11.63 22.11 -11.05
C PRO A 249 -12.00 20.86 -10.27
N LEU A 250 -13.02 20.96 -9.40
CA LEU A 250 -13.41 19.93 -8.45
C LEU A 250 -13.64 18.56 -9.12
N ALA A 251 -14.31 18.51 -10.27
CA ALA A 251 -14.57 17.28 -11.02
C ALA A 251 -13.28 16.57 -11.48
N PHE A 252 -12.19 17.30 -11.67
CA PHE A 252 -10.93 16.75 -12.16
C PHE A 252 -9.93 16.39 -11.05
N THR A 253 -10.28 16.60 -9.78
CA THR A 253 -9.37 16.25 -8.67
C THR A 253 -9.01 14.76 -8.64
N PRO A 254 -9.88 13.79 -9.02
CA PRO A 254 -9.48 12.39 -9.11
C PRO A 254 -8.40 12.12 -10.18
N LEU A 255 -8.25 13.00 -11.18
CA LEU A 255 -7.23 12.85 -12.23
C LEU A 255 -5.79 12.85 -11.66
N VAL A 256 -5.58 13.49 -10.52
CA VAL A 256 -4.28 13.49 -9.82
C VAL A 256 -3.86 12.07 -9.46
N LEU A 257 -4.77 11.29 -8.84
CA LEU A 257 -4.49 9.90 -8.49
C LEU A 257 -4.44 9.00 -9.74
N ILE A 258 -5.23 9.28 -10.77
CA ILE A 258 -5.16 8.55 -12.05
C ILE A 258 -3.76 8.72 -12.66
N ALA A 259 -3.26 9.95 -12.77
CA ALA A 259 -1.95 10.24 -13.35
C ALA A 259 -0.82 9.60 -12.55
N MET A 260 -0.86 9.71 -11.22
CA MET A 260 0.10 9.08 -10.31
C MET A 260 0.09 7.55 -10.47
N ASN A 261 -1.09 6.92 -10.39
CA ASN A 261 -1.24 5.46 -10.47
C ASN A 261 -0.90 4.91 -11.85
N LEU A 262 -1.13 5.68 -12.91
CA LEU A 262 -0.73 5.29 -14.27
C LEU A 262 0.79 5.17 -14.38
N VAL A 263 1.52 6.17 -13.91
CA VAL A 263 3.00 6.13 -13.90
C VAL A 263 3.51 5.01 -13.00
N TYR A 264 2.89 4.85 -11.82
CA TYR A 264 3.19 3.74 -10.91
C TYR A 264 3.01 2.38 -11.61
N ALA A 265 1.87 2.13 -12.25
CA ALA A 265 1.56 0.86 -12.90
C ALA A 265 2.51 0.55 -14.07
N LEU A 266 2.81 1.55 -14.91
CA LEU A 266 3.75 1.42 -16.02
C LEU A 266 5.19 1.18 -15.54
N GLY A 267 5.59 1.81 -14.43
CA GLY A 267 6.93 1.70 -13.85
C GLY A 267 7.14 0.44 -13.01
N ALA A 268 6.09 -0.12 -12.39
CA ALA A 268 6.20 -1.20 -11.41
C ALA A 268 6.87 -2.46 -11.96
N TYR A 269 6.49 -2.90 -13.17
CA TYR A 269 7.06 -4.09 -13.78
C TYR A 269 8.54 -3.91 -14.20
N PRO A 270 8.93 -2.87 -14.98
CA PRO A 270 10.32 -2.70 -15.39
C PRO A 270 11.25 -2.44 -14.19
N LEU A 271 10.82 -1.64 -13.21
CA LEU A 271 11.62 -1.37 -12.01
C LEU A 271 11.67 -2.58 -11.07
N GLY A 272 10.60 -3.37 -10.98
CA GLY A 272 10.59 -4.64 -10.28
C GLY A 272 11.60 -5.63 -10.88
N LYS A 273 11.63 -5.78 -12.20
CA LYS A 273 12.63 -6.60 -12.90
C LYS A 273 14.06 -6.09 -12.68
N LEU A 274 14.25 -4.78 -12.63
CA LEU A 274 15.54 -4.16 -12.34
C LEU A 274 16.00 -4.50 -10.91
N SER A 275 15.08 -4.63 -9.95
CA SER A 275 15.39 -4.97 -8.56
C SER A 275 15.98 -6.37 -8.39
N ASP A 276 15.67 -7.30 -9.30
CA ASP A 276 16.21 -8.67 -9.25
C ASP A 276 17.72 -8.71 -9.54
N GLY A 277 18.23 -7.71 -10.28
CA GLY A 277 19.66 -7.65 -10.68
C GLY A 277 20.48 -6.55 -9.99
N MET A 278 19.83 -5.65 -9.26
CA MET A 278 20.47 -4.51 -8.59
C MET A 278 20.55 -4.70 -7.07
N ASP A 279 21.57 -4.09 -6.48
CA ASP A 279 21.64 -3.92 -5.02
C ASP A 279 20.43 -3.10 -4.52
N HIS A 280 19.74 -3.62 -3.49
CA HIS A 280 18.53 -3.02 -2.93
C HIS A 280 18.76 -1.59 -2.41
N GLY A 281 19.95 -1.31 -1.84
CA GLY A 281 20.29 0.03 -1.37
C GLY A 281 20.41 1.01 -2.53
N ARG A 282 21.03 0.59 -3.65
CA ARG A 282 21.14 1.43 -4.86
C ARG A 282 19.76 1.73 -5.45
N LEU A 283 18.90 0.73 -5.55
CA LEU A 283 17.54 0.93 -6.09
C LEU A 283 16.72 1.84 -5.18
N LEU A 284 16.87 1.73 -3.85
CA LEU A 284 16.23 2.63 -2.90
C LEU A 284 16.72 4.07 -3.06
N ALA A 285 18.03 4.27 -3.23
CA ALA A 285 18.61 5.59 -3.51
C ALA A 285 18.08 6.17 -4.83
N TRP A 286 18.06 5.38 -5.91
CA TRP A 286 17.47 5.79 -7.19
C TRP A 286 15.99 6.13 -7.08
N GLY A 287 15.22 5.39 -6.26
CA GLY A 287 13.81 5.67 -6.02
C GLY A 287 13.56 6.96 -5.22
N LEU A 288 14.49 7.40 -4.36
CA LEU A 288 14.37 8.66 -3.61
C LEU A 288 14.59 9.90 -4.48
N VAL A 289 15.39 9.80 -5.56
CA VAL A 289 15.64 10.93 -6.46
C VAL A 289 14.36 11.49 -7.09
N PRO A 290 13.47 10.67 -7.69
CA PRO A 290 12.17 11.15 -8.16
C PRO A 290 11.32 11.80 -7.07
N LEU A 291 11.36 11.31 -5.80
CA LEU A 291 10.62 11.92 -4.69
C LEU A 291 11.12 13.33 -4.38
N VAL A 292 12.46 13.51 -4.28
CA VAL A 292 13.07 14.83 -4.09
C VAL A 292 12.66 15.80 -5.21
N ALA A 293 12.71 15.34 -6.46
CA ALA A 293 12.32 16.16 -7.62
C ALA A 293 10.80 16.45 -7.63
N ALA A 294 9.97 15.48 -7.26
CA ALA A 294 8.52 15.64 -7.13
C ALA A 294 8.17 16.71 -6.11
N ASP A 295 8.73 16.60 -4.90
CA ASP A 295 8.52 17.56 -3.82
C ASP A 295 9.03 18.95 -4.19
N ALA A 296 10.19 19.06 -4.83
CA ALA A 296 10.72 20.32 -5.34
C ALA A 296 9.73 20.97 -6.33
N LEU A 297 9.27 20.22 -7.33
CA LEU A 297 8.30 20.73 -8.30
C LEU A 297 7.00 21.16 -7.61
N LEU A 298 6.44 20.36 -6.73
CA LEU A 298 5.18 20.66 -6.02
C LEU A 298 5.32 21.83 -5.04
N ALA A 299 6.53 22.08 -4.50
CA ALA A 299 6.80 23.23 -3.64
C ALA A 299 6.85 24.55 -4.43
N TRP A 300 7.51 24.56 -5.60
CA TRP A 300 7.82 25.78 -6.31
C TRP A 300 7.09 25.99 -7.63
N SER A 301 6.43 24.96 -8.19
CA SER A 301 5.56 25.15 -9.35
C SER A 301 4.27 25.83 -8.94
N GLY A 302 3.85 26.80 -9.76
CA GLY A 302 2.45 27.26 -9.77
C GLY A 302 1.57 26.33 -10.59
N GLN A 303 0.44 26.86 -11.07
CA GLN A 303 -0.44 26.16 -12.02
C GLN A 303 0.35 25.77 -13.29
N GLY A 304 0.21 24.54 -13.72
CA GLY A 304 0.73 24.14 -15.02
C GLY A 304 1.42 22.77 -15.07
N PRO A 305 2.15 22.50 -16.19
CA PRO A 305 2.74 21.18 -16.46
C PRO A 305 3.74 20.70 -15.40
N ALA A 306 4.41 21.62 -14.68
CA ALA A 306 5.39 21.27 -13.68
C ALA A 306 4.79 20.57 -12.46
N ALA A 307 3.59 20.97 -12.01
CA ALA A 307 2.88 20.27 -10.92
C ALA A 307 2.49 18.84 -11.33
N TRP A 308 2.02 18.66 -12.56
CA TRP A 308 1.71 17.33 -13.11
C TRP A 308 2.95 16.45 -13.25
N LEU A 309 4.08 17.02 -13.63
CA LEU A 309 5.36 16.31 -13.63
C LEU A 309 5.75 15.88 -12.20
N GLY A 310 5.51 16.74 -11.20
CA GLY A 310 5.69 16.38 -9.78
C GLY A 310 4.84 15.16 -9.38
N VAL A 311 3.56 15.14 -9.76
CA VAL A 311 2.66 13.97 -9.55
C VAL A 311 3.17 12.72 -10.26
N ALA A 312 3.62 12.83 -11.49
CA ALA A 312 4.18 11.71 -12.25
C ALA A 312 5.47 11.16 -11.60
N LEU A 313 6.37 12.04 -11.14
CA LEU A 313 7.58 11.64 -10.42
C LEU A 313 7.27 10.99 -9.07
N TRP A 314 6.21 11.42 -8.38
CA TRP A 314 5.73 10.72 -7.19
C TRP A 314 5.29 9.28 -7.50
N GLY A 315 4.53 9.07 -8.58
CA GLY A 315 4.17 7.74 -9.07
C GLY A 315 5.40 6.88 -9.44
N LEU A 316 6.41 7.48 -10.08
CA LEU A 316 7.66 6.80 -10.41
C LEU A 316 8.44 6.39 -9.16
N HIS A 317 8.51 7.27 -8.15
CA HIS A 317 9.08 6.96 -6.85
C HIS A 317 8.39 5.73 -6.22
N MET A 318 7.07 5.70 -6.21
CA MET A 318 6.31 4.55 -5.69
C MET A 318 6.64 3.26 -6.44
N ALA A 319 6.72 3.31 -7.76
CA ALA A 319 7.05 2.16 -8.60
C ALA A 319 8.45 1.58 -8.27
N ALA A 320 9.40 2.44 -7.95
CA ALA A 320 10.76 2.03 -7.62
C ALA A 320 10.91 1.45 -6.20
N THR A 321 10.01 1.80 -5.26
CA THR A 321 10.29 1.61 -3.83
C THR A 321 9.28 0.74 -3.08
N GLN A 322 8.03 0.62 -3.56
CA GLN A 322 6.94 0.02 -2.79
C GLN A 322 7.13 -1.46 -2.45
N GLY A 323 7.72 -2.27 -3.33
CA GLY A 323 8.05 -3.68 -3.08
C GLY A 323 9.40 -3.90 -2.40
N LEU A 324 10.31 -2.92 -2.51
CA LEU A 324 11.71 -3.05 -2.16
C LEU A 324 11.94 -3.18 -0.64
N LEU A 325 11.32 -2.33 0.15
CA LEU A 325 11.45 -2.38 1.61
C LEU A 325 10.91 -3.71 2.18
N ALA A 326 9.81 -4.23 1.62
CA ALA A 326 9.29 -5.54 2.00
C ALA A 326 10.27 -6.68 1.66
N ALA A 327 10.91 -6.62 0.49
CA ALA A 327 11.95 -7.58 0.12
C ALA A 327 13.16 -7.51 1.07
N MET A 328 13.61 -6.30 1.43
CA MET A 328 14.72 -6.11 2.38
C MET A 328 14.39 -6.71 3.76
N VAL A 329 13.17 -6.55 4.26
CA VAL A 329 12.70 -7.19 5.50
C VAL A 329 12.75 -8.71 5.36
N ALA A 330 12.27 -9.28 4.25
CA ALA A 330 12.29 -10.72 4.01
C ALA A 330 13.71 -11.32 3.98
N HIS A 331 14.66 -10.56 3.44
CA HIS A 331 16.06 -10.98 3.34
C HIS A 331 16.84 -10.87 4.64
N THR A 332 16.50 -9.90 5.50
CA THR A 332 17.23 -9.65 6.76
C THR A 332 16.64 -10.41 7.95
N ALA A 333 15.40 -10.85 7.87
CA ALA A 333 14.72 -11.56 8.95
C ALA A 333 14.93 -13.09 8.84
N PRO A 334 15.20 -13.79 9.97
CA PRO A 334 15.18 -15.25 10.03
C PRO A 334 13.84 -15.81 9.54
N ALA A 335 13.86 -16.97 8.87
CA ALA A 335 12.67 -17.55 8.24
C ALA A 335 11.52 -17.81 9.24
N ASP A 336 11.85 -18.24 10.47
CA ASP A 336 10.93 -18.49 11.57
C ASP A 336 10.35 -17.21 12.19
N LEU A 337 11.00 -16.06 11.99
CA LEU A 337 10.61 -14.75 12.57
C LEU A 337 10.08 -13.74 11.54
N ARG A 338 9.93 -14.11 10.27
CA ARG A 338 9.47 -13.18 9.22
C ARG A 338 8.15 -12.49 9.56
N GLY A 339 7.19 -13.22 10.14
CA GLY A 339 5.92 -12.63 10.56
C GLY A 339 6.10 -11.53 11.62
N THR A 340 6.95 -11.78 12.65
CA THR A 340 7.30 -10.80 13.68
C THR A 340 8.03 -9.59 13.08
N ALA A 341 8.96 -9.84 12.14
CA ALA A 341 9.73 -8.79 11.48
C ALA A 341 8.82 -7.86 10.65
N TYR A 342 7.94 -8.42 9.81
CA TYR A 342 6.96 -7.62 9.07
C TYR A 342 6.01 -6.86 10.00
N GLY A 343 5.60 -7.48 11.12
CA GLY A 343 4.77 -6.83 12.12
C GLY A 343 5.44 -5.59 12.72
N MET A 344 6.70 -5.74 13.14
CA MET A 344 7.47 -4.62 13.71
C MET A 344 7.76 -3.53 12.67
N PHE A 345 8.15 -3.91 11.46
CA PHE A 345 8.36 -2.99 10.35
C PHE A 345 7.10 -2.17 10.05
N ASN A 346 5.95 -2.83 9.89
CA ASN A 346 4.68 -2.17 9.62
C ASN A 346 4.22 -1.25 10.77
N LEU A 347 4.46 -1.65 12.02
CA LEU A 347 4.16 -0.82 13.19
C LEU A 347 4.98 0.48 13.17
N VAL A 348 6.30 0.38 12.96
CA VAL A 348 7.19 1.55 12.91
C VAL A 348 6.85 2.45 11.72
N CYS A 349 6.66 1.87 10.53
CA CYS A 349 6.26 2.63 9.35
C CYS A 349 4.87 3.26 9.50
N GLY A 350 3.92 2.58 10.17
CA GLY A 350 2.60 3.14 10.47
C GLY A 350 2.68 4.39 11.36
N VAL A 351 3.47 4.32 12.43
CA VAL A 351 3.71 5.49 13.31
C VAL A 351 4.42 6.61 12.55
N ALA A 352 5.41 6.28 11.72
CA ALA A 352 6.11 7.25 10.88
C ALA A 352 5.17 7.92 9.88
N MET A 353 4.24 7.17 9.25
CA MET A 353 3.25 7.70 8.31
C MET A 353 2.28 8.68 8.99
N LEU A 354 1.81 8.33 10.20
CA LEU A 354 0.97 9.24 11.00
C LEU A 354 1.73 10.53 11.30
N ALA A 355 2.98 10.43 11.78
CA ALA A 355 3.79 11.60 12.09
C ALA A 355 4.07 12.45 10.84
N ALA A 356 4.41 11.82 9.71
CA ALA A 356 4.66 12.50 8.44
C ALA A 356 3.44 13.30 7.95
N SER A 357 2.27 12.64 7.94
CA SER A 357 1.03 13.27 7.45
C SER A 357 0.52 14.37 8.41
N ALA A 358 0.67 14.18 9.73
CA ALA A 358 0.36 15.21 10.71
C ALA A 358 1.29 16.43 10.57
N LEU A 359 2.60 16.20 10.41
CA LEU A 359 3.58 17.27 10.18
C LEU A 359 3.29 18.00 8.86
N ALA A 360 2.99 17.27 7.79
CA ALA A 360 2.63 17.85 6.50
C ALA A 360 1.42 18.79 6.62
N GLY A 361 0.35 18.33 7.30
CA GLY A 361 -0.83 19.15 7.54
C GLY A 361 -0.56 20.37 8.41
N LEU A 362 0.22 20.22 9.49
CA LEU A 362 0.61 21.31 10.37
C LEU A 362 1.40 22.40 9.62
N LEU A 363 2.39 21.98 8.83
CA LEU A 363 3.19 22.90 8.01
C LEU A 363 2.33 23.61 6.97
N TRP A 364 1.36 22.91 6.39
CA TRP A 364 0.46 23.52 5.43
C TRP A 364 -0.43 24.58 6.06
N ASP A 365 -1.05 24.29 7.21
CA ASP A 365 -1.91 25.26 7.91
C ASP A 365 -1.14 26.51 8.38
N GLN A 366 0.13 26.36 8.79
CA GLN A 366 0.92 27.47 9.34
C GLN A 366 1.72 28.23 8.30
N LEU A 367 2.31 27.54 7.32
CA LEU A 367 3.30 28.07 6.40
C LEU A 367 2.92 27.86 4.92
N GLY A 368 1.81 27.18 4.66
CA GLY A 368 1.28 26.89 3.34
C GLY A 368 1.89 25.63 2.67
N ALA A 369 1.31 25.26 1.53
CA ALA A 369 1.67 24.07 0.76
C ALA A 369 3.16 24.02 0.40
N ARG A 370 3.77 25.18 0.06
CA ARG A 370 5.19 25.27 -0.27
C ARG A 370 6.08 24.73 0.85
N ALA A 371 5.79 25.06 2.10
CA ALA A 371 6.56 24.60 3.25
C ALA A 371 6.42 23.09 3.44
N THR A 372 5.21 22.54 3.25
CA THR A 372 4.93 21.11 3.33
C THR A 372 5.80 20.29 2.36
N PHE A 373 5.77 20.63 1.07
CA PHE A 373 6.55 19.92 0.06
C PHE A 373 8.06 20.21 0.18
N SER A 374 8.48 21.42 0.61
CA SER A 374 9.87 21.68 0.93
C SER A 374 10.39 20.84 2.09
N ALA A 375 9.58 20.62 3.13
CA ALA A 375 9.92 19.74 4.24
C ALA A 375 10.00 18.26 3.78
N GLY A 376 9.07 17.81 2.93
CA GLY A 376 9.14 16.49 2.27
C GLY A 376 10.45 16.30 1.51
N MET A 377 10.81 17.27 0.68
CA MET A 377 12.08 17.27 -0.07
C MET A 377 13.30 17.17 0.86
N VAL A 378 13.34 17.94 1.95
CA VAL A 378 14.45 17.88 2.93
C VAL A 378 14.51 16.51 3.59
N LEU A 379 13.38 15.95 4.02
CA LEU A 379 13.33 14.62 4.61
C LEU A 379 13.74 13.53 3.60
N ALA A 380 13.35 13.67 2.33
CA ALA A 380 13.76 12.74 1.26
C ALA A 380 15.27 12.82 1.00
N LEU A 381 15.87 14.02 1.03
CA LEU A 381 17.31 14.20 0.95
C LEU A 381 18.05 13.60 2.15
N LEU A 382 17.52 13.76 3.37
CA LEU A 382 18.07 13.13 4.57
C LEU A 382 17.98 11.60 4.49
N ALA A 383 16.84 11.07 4.00
CA ALA A 383 16.67 9.64 3.76
C ALA A 383 17.68 9.12 2.73
N LEU A 384 17.87 9.84 1.62
CA LEU A 384 18.86 9.52 0.58
C LEU A 384 20.28 9.51 1.15
N GLY A 385 20.65 10.56 1.89
CA GLY A 385 21.96 10.62 2.58
C GLY A 385 22.17 9.46 3.53
N GLY A 386 21.15 9.11 4.33
CA GLY A 386 21.18 7.96 5.23
C GLY A 386 21.38 6.63 4.51
N VAL A 387 20.67 6.41 3.40
CA VAL A 387 20.83 5.21 2.56
C VAL A 387 22.25 5.13 2.00
N LEU A 388 22.79 6.22 1.47
CA LEU A 388 24.16 6.27 0.91
C LEU A 388 25.22 5.97 1.98
N VAL A 389 25.08 6.51 3.19
CA VAL A 389 25.97 6.24 4.32
C VAL A 389 25.92 4.76 4.74
N LEU A 390 24.72 4.18 4.81
CA LEU A 390 24.55 2.75 5.17
C LEU A 390 25.12 1.84 4.08
N MET A 391 24.98 2.22 2.82
CA MET A 391 25.60 1.50 1.70
C MET A 391 27.13 1.55 1.79
N ALA A 392 27.70 2.72 2.03
CA ALA A 392 29.16 2.89 2.19
C ALA A 392 29.72 2.07 3.37
N ARG A 393 28.93 1.86 4.41
CA ARG A 393 29.28 1.00 5.56
C ARG A 393 29.00 -0.49 5.34
N GLY A 394 28.46 -0.88 4.19
CA GLY A 394 28.07 -2.28 3.90
C GLY A 394 26.92 -2.81 4.74
N ALA A 395 26.19 -1.93 5.46
CA ALA A 395 25.11 -2.33 6.36
C ALA A 395 23.85 -2.84 5.63
N LEU A 396 23.70 -2.56 4.35
CA LEU A 396 22.61 -3.01 3.49
C LEU A 396 23.02 -4.13 2.51
N ALA A 397 24.27 -4.59 2.57
CA ALA A 397 24.73 -5.69 1.73
C ALA A 397 24.01 -7.00 2.10
N PRO A 398 23.59 -7.83 1.13
CA PRO A 398 23.03 -9.14 1.42
C PRO A 398 24.09 -9.97 2.18
N PRO A 399 23.67 -10.85 3.12
CA PRO A 399 24.60 -11.75 3.79
C PRO A 399 25.32 -12.58 2.72
N ARG A 400 26.65 -12.55 2.76
CA ARG A 400 27.45 -13.39 1.85
C ARG A 400 27.06 -14.83 2.11
N HIS A 401 26.43 -15.48 1.14
CA HIS A 401 26.31 -16.93 1.14
C HIS A 401 27.72 -17.48 1.15
N HIS A 402 28.15 -18.06 2.29
CA HIS A 402 29.30 -18.94 2.29
C HIS A 402 28.97 -20.08 1.31
N ALA A 403 29.64 -20.10 0.20
CA ALA A 403 29.67 -21.30 -0.65
C ALA A 403 29.99 -22.50 0.26
N PRO A 404 29.26 -23.63 0.16
CA PRO A 404 29.61 -24.82 0.92
C PRO A 404 31.05 -25.14 0.61
N GLY A 405 31.88 -25.16 1.66
CA GLY A 405 33.30 -25.41 1.55
C GLY A 405 33.53 -26.69 0.74
N THR A 406 34.29 -26.56 -0.32
CA THR A 406 34.94 -27.72 -0.97
C THR A 406 35.70 -28.44 0.10
N HIS A 407 35.19 -29.57 0.56
CA HIS A 407 35.98 -30.51 1.37
C HIS A 407 37.27 -30.83 0.60
N PRO A 408 38.46 -30.57 1.16
CA PRO A 408 39.69 -31.09 0.56
C PRO A 408 39.59 -32.63 0.65
N GLY A 409 39.61 -33.25 -0.52
CA GLY A 409 39.60 -34.70 -0.64
C GLY A 409 40.64 -35.32 0.27
N GLY A 410 40.18 -36.10 1.24
CA GLY A 410 41.03 -37.06 1.98
C GLY A 410 41.50 -38.12 1.00
N GLY A 411 42.76 -38.08 0.65
CA GLY A 411 43.44 -39.21 0.06
C GLY A 411 43.48 -40.35 1.07
N ALA A 412 43.00 -41.50 0.67
CA ALA A 412 43.25 -42.76 1.34
C ALA A 412 44.46 -43.42 0.73
N PRO A 413 45.30 -44.15 1.51
CA PRO A 413 46.31 -45.05 0.97
C PRO A 413 45.66 -46.29 0.37
#